data_a1358a4a264e5034a9b049df9ce0f618
#
_entry.id   a1358a4a264e5034a9b049df9ce0f618
#
_cell.length_a   1.000
_cell.length_b   1.000
_cell.length_c   1.000
_cell.angle_alpha   90.00
_cell.angle_beta   90.00
_cell.angle_gamma   90.00
#
_symmetry.space_group_name_H-M   'P 1'
#
loop_
_entity.id
_entity.type
_entity.pdbx_description
1 polymer ?
#
loop_
_entity_poly.entity_id
_entity_poly.type
_entity_poly.pdbx_seq_one_letter_code
_entity_poly.pdbx_strand_id
1 'polypeptide(L)'
;MDYFILLTVSGIAIGVIYGLIGMGYALIFKATSVVNFAHGALFMIGAFCTVVFSRVIQLETVTVDPSRLTPWGTPMEVRTPFVQAWLGDFGAFLVQWSVPLSIVLAIPVMLLVGVAMERGLIRFFYRRPHAEQILVTFGLAIVMQ
;
A
#
# COMPACT_ATOMS: atom_id res chain seq x y z
N MET A 1 1.72 29.43 -17.74
CA MET A 1 1.19 28.27 -18.49
C MET A 1 1.51 26.98 -17.73
N ASP A 2 2.74 26.78 -17.27
CA ASP A 2 3.19 25.52 -16.64
C ASP A 2 2.46 25.17 -15.35
N TYR A 3 2.13 26.16 -14.53
CA TYR A 3 1.39 25.97 -13.28
C TYR A 3 -0.05 25.46 -13.50
N PHE A 4 -0.72 25.98 -14.52
CA PHE A 4 -2.07 25.52 -14.89
C PHE A 4 -2.06 24.07 -15.39
N ILE A 5 -1.07 23.72 -16.21
CA ILE A 5 -0.90 22.35 -16.73
C ILE A 5 -0.61 21.39 -15.58
N LEU A 6 0.31 21.75 -14.65
CA LEU A 6 0.64 20.95 -13.48
C LEU A 6 -0.60 20.69 -12.60
N LEU A 7 -1.39 21.73 -12.30
CA LEU A 7 -2.62 21.61 -11.52
C LEU A 7 -3.65 20.72 -12.20
N THR A 8 -3.80 20.87 -13.52
CA THR A 8 -4.77 20.07 -14.29
C THR A 8 -4.36 18.60 -14.29
N VAL A 9 -3.10 18.27 -14.55
CA VAL A 9 -2.60 16.90 -14.53
C VAL A 9 -2.71 16.28 -13.15
N SER A 10 -2.35 17.01 -12.09
CA SER A 10 -2.50 16.55 -10.71
C SER A 10 -3.95 16.32 -10.34
N GLY A 11 -4.86 17.23 -10.75
CA GLY A 11 -6.29 17.09 -10.52
C GLY A 11 -6.89 15.87 -11.21
N ILE A 12 -6.51 15.61 -12.47
CA ILE A 12 -6.93 14.42 -13.20
C ILE A 12 -6.40 13.15 -12.52
N ALA A 13 -5.13 13.12 -12.11
CA ALA A 13 -4.54 11.97 -11.43
C ALA A 13 -5.28 11.64 -10.12
N ILE A 14 -5.56 12.64 -9.29
CA ILE A 14 -6.32 12.48 -8.05
C ILE A 14 -7.76 12.04 -8.37
N GLY A 15 -8.40 12.64 -9.37
CA GLY A 15 -9.74 12.28 -9.81
C GLY A 15 -9.87 10.82 -10.25
N VAL A 16 -8.88 10.30 -10.98
CA VAL A 16 -8.82 8.88 -11.39
C VAL A 16 -8.74 7.96 -10.16
N ILE A 17 -7.92 8.31 -9.16
CA ILE A 17 -7.81 7.54 -7.91
C ILE A 17 -9.16 7.49 -7.19
N TYR A 18 -9.83 8.62 -7.02
CA TYR A 18 -11.16 8.65 -6.40
C TYR A 18 -12.19 7.89 -7.23
N GLY A 19 -12.12 7.96 -8.56
CA GLY A 19 -12.98 7.20 -9.46
C GLY A 19 -12.82 5.68 -9.28
N LEU A 20 -11.58 5.20 -9.17
CA LEU A 20 -11.28 3.78 -8.91
C LEU A 20 -11.81 3.32 -7.54
N ILE A 21 -11.64 4.15 -6.51
CA ILE A 21 -12.18 3.86 -5.17
C ILE A 21 -13.70 3.77 -5.22
N GLY A 22 -14.37 4.75 -5.85
CA GLY A 22 -15.82 4.76 -6.01
C GLY A 22 -16.35 3.56 -6.82
N MET A 23 -15.65 3.18 -7.88
CA MET A 23 -15.99 2.00 -8.68
C MET A 23 -15.89 0.70 -7.86
N GLY A 24 -14.81 0.54 -7.08
CA GLY A 24 -14.64 -0.61 -6.18
C GLY A 24 -15.77 -0.69 -5.16
N TYR A 25 -16.14 0.44 -4.56
CA TYR A 25 -17.25 0.53 -3.63
C TYR A 25 -18.59 0.15 -4.27
N ALA A 26 -18.86 0.67 -5.46
CA ALA A 26 -20.08 0.36 -6.22
C ALA A 26 -20.19 -1.12 -6.58
N LEU A 27 -19.07 -1.75 -6.96
CA LEU A 27 -19.01 -3.19 -7.26
C LEU A 27 -19.34 -4.03 -6.03
N ILE A 28 -18.77 -3.72 -4.88
CA ILE A 28 -19.05 -4.44 -3.62
C ILE A 28 -20.51 -4.25 -3.22
N PHE A 29 -21.02 -3.03 -3.28
CA PHE A 29 -22.43 -2.75 -2.99
C PHE A 29 -23.36 -3.51 -3.92
N LYS A 30 -23.06 -3.55 -5.21
CA LYS A 30 -23.87 -4.30 -6.19
C LYS A 30 -23.86 -5.82 -5.93
N ALA A 31 -22.72 -6.35 -5.45
CA ALA A 31 -22.59 -7.79 -5.17
C ALA A 31 -23.25 -8.20 -3.84
N THR A 32 -23.20 -7.34 -2.82
CA THR A 32 -23.64 -7.69 -1.46
C THR A 32 -24.94 -7.03 -1.05
N SER A 33 -25.39 -5.99 -1.77
CA SER A 33 -26.52 -5.12 -1.43
C SER A 33 -26.40 -4.46 -0.04
N VAL A 34 -25.21 -4.49 0.55
CA VAL A 34 -24.89 -3.92 1.87
C VAL A 34 -23.77 -2.90 1.76
N VAL A 35 -23.92 -1.77 2.45
CA VAL A 35 -22.88 -0.75 2.56
C VAL A 35 -21.79 -1.26 3.49
N ASN A 36 -20.59 -1.50 2.94
CA ASN A 36 -19.45 -1.95 3.73
C ASN A 36 -18.58 -0.76 4.17
N PHE A 37 -18.75 -0.32 5.40
CA PHE A 37 -17.97 0.78 5.97
C PHE A 37 -16.49 0.44 6.21
N ALA A 38 -16.13 -0.84 6.27
CA ALA A 38 -14.73 -1.27 6.41
C ALA A 38 -13.91 -1.08 5.12
N HIS A 39 -14.55 -0.72 4.00
CA HIS A 39 -13.89 -0.58 2.70
C HIS A 39 -12.76 0.46 2.71
N GLY A 40 -12.99 1.62 3.36
CA GLY A 40 -11.96 2.65 3.51
C GLY A 40 -10.75 2.17 4.32
N ALA A 41 -10.99 1.42 5.42
CA ALA A 41 -9.94 0.84 6.23
C ALA A 41 -9.11 -0.20 5.44
N LEU A 42 -9.76 -1.01 4.59
CA LEU A 42 -9.07 -1.94 3.69
C LEU A 42 -8.17 -1.24 2.68
N PHE A 43 -8.61 -0.13 2.10
CA PHE A 43 -7.76 0.68 1.23
C PHE A 43 -6.54 1.23 1.96
N MET A 44 -6.74 1.72 3.19
CA MET A 44 -5.64 2.22 4.01
C MET A 44 -4.60 1.13 4.30
N ILE A 45 -5.04 -0.07 4.68
CA ILE A 45 -4.14 -1.21 4.91
C ILE A 45 -3.40 -1.59 3.64
N GLY A 46 -4.08 -1.64 2.49
CA GLY A 46 -3.44 -1.95 1.21
C GLY A 46 -2.35 -0.94 0.83
N ALA A 47 -2.64 0.34 0.99
CA ALA A 47 -1.66 1.40 0.78
C ALA A 47 -0.48 1.29 1.74
N PHE A 48 -0.76 1.03 3.03
CA PHE A 48 0.28 0.86 4.04
C PHE A 48 1.16 -0.36 3.76
N CYS A 49 0.59 -1.50 3.40
CA CYS A 49 1.34 -2.69 2.99
C CYS A 49 2.27 -2.39 1.81
N THR A 50 1.80 -1.65 0.81
CA THR A 50 2.61 -1.27 -0.35
C THR A 50 3.80 -0.39 0.08
N VAL A 51 3.58 0.59 0.96
CA VAL A 51 4.66 1.44 1.49
C VAL A 51 5.65 0.62 2.31
N VAL A 52 5.20 -0.28 3.17
CA VAL A 52 6.07 -1.14 3.97
C VAL A 52 6.93 -2.02 3.08
N PHE A 53 6.36 -2.69 2.08
CA PHE A 53 7.14 -3.51 1.16
C PHE A 53 8.15 -2.70 0.36
N SER A 54 7.77 -1.50 -0.11
CA SER A 54 8.69 -0.60 -0.79
C SER A 54 9.85 -0.19 0.12
N ARG A 55 9.58 0.11 1.40
CA ARG A 55 10.62 0.44 2.38
C ARG A 55 11.52 -0.74 2.70
N VAL A 56 10.97 -1.95 2.79
CA VAL A 56 11.75 -3.17 3.03
C VAL A 56 12.70 -3.44 1.86
N ILE A 57 12.26 -3.26 0.61
CA ILE A 57 13.11 -3.43 -0.58
C ILE A 57 14.22 -2.36 -0.63
N GLN A 58 13.93 -1.15 -0.16
CA GLN A 58 14.85 0.00 -0.15
C GLN A 58 15.65 0.12 1.16
N LEU A 59 15.60 -0.88 2.05
CA LEU A 59 16.40 -0.86 3.28
C LEU A 59 17.88 -0.66 2.94
N GLU A 60 18.44 0.43 3.48
CA GLU A 60 19.84 0.81 3.23
C GLU A 60 20.75 0.22 4.32
N THR A 61 21.85 -0.35 3.88
CA THR A 61 22.99 -0.68 4.75
C THR A 61 24.00 0.44 4.63
N VAL A 62 24.45 0.93 5.77
CA VAL A 62 25.52 1.94 5.83
C VAL A 62 26.85 1.19 5.92
N THR A 63 27.65 1.31 4.86
CA THR A 63 29.03 0.81 4.85
C THR A 63 29.99 1.99 4.86
N VAL A 64 31.03 1.89 5.68
CA VAL A 64 32.09 2.90 5.74
C VAL A 64 33.14 2.56 4.69
N ASP A 65 33.31 3.42 3.70
CA ASP A 65 34.36 3.26 2.70
C ASP A 65 35.61 4.03 3.14
N PRO A 66 36.67 3.32 3.60
CA PRO A 66 37.90 3.97 4.08
C PRO A 66 38.71 4.61 2.94
N SER A 67 38.41 4.30 1.67
CA SER A 67 39.09 4.85 0.50
C SER A 67 38.56 6.22 0.11
N ARG A 68 37.36 6.60 0.57
CA ARG A 68 36.75 7.90 0.32
C ARG A 68 36.67 8.70 1.60
N LEU A 69 37.37 9.82 1.59
CA LEU A 69 37.36 10.76 2.72
C LEU A 69 36.41 11.92 2.44
N THR A 70 35.67 12.32 3.47
CA THR A 70 34.92 13.57 3.45
C THR A 70 35.91 14.79 3.44
N PRO A 71 35.47 16.00 3.09
CA PRO A 71 36.31 17.21 3.16
C PRO A 71 36.94 17.45 4.55
N TRP A 72 36.43 16.80 5.56
CA TRP A 72 36.89 16.89 6.96
C TRP A 72 37.85 15.76 7.35
N GLY A 73 38.25 14.89 6.40
CA GLY A 73 39.21 13.79 6.64
C GLY A 73 38.59 12.55 7.32
N THR A 74 37.28 12.50 7.50
CA THR A 74 36.58 11.29 8.01
C THR A 74 36.18 10.35 6.88
N PRO A 75 36.20 9.02 7.09
CA PRO A 75 35.74 8.05 6.09
C PRO A 75 34.30 8.34 5.67
N MET A 76 34.01 8.19 4.36
CA MET A 76 32.69 8.48 3.82
C MET A 76 31.74 7.30 4.07
N GLU A 77 30.56 7.58 4.62
CA GLU A 77 29.49 6.62 4.73
C GLU A 77 28.83 6.44 3.37
N VAL A 78 28.87 5.22 2.83
CA VAL A 78 28.19 4.86 1.60
C VAL A 78 26.92 4.09 1.97
N ARG A 79 25.79 4.63 1.57
CA ARG A 79 24.48 3.99 1.76
C ARG A 79 24.15 3.17 0.52
N THR A 80 24.11 1.87 0.67
CA THR A 80 23.72 0.95 -0.40
C THR A 80 22.47 0.17 0.02
N PRO A 81 21.46 0.02 -0.84
CA PRO A 81 20.33 -0.83 -0.54
C PRO A 81 20.80 -2.25 -0.23
N PHE A 82 20.31 -2.83 0.87
CA PHE A 82 20.67 -4.18 1.31
C PHE A 82 20.47 -5.22 0.21
N VAL A 83 19.35 -5.11 -0.52
CA VAL A 83 19.01 -5.99 -1.64
C VAL A 83 20.04 -5.87 -2.76
N GLN A 84 20.53 -4.67 -3.05
CA GLN A 84 21.57 -4.44 -4.05
C GLN A 84 22.91 -5.00 -3.58
N ALA A 85 23.27 -4.83 -2.30
CA ALA A 85 24.50 -5.36 -1.74
C ALA A 85 24.57 -6.89 -1.79
N TRP A 86 23.42 -7.57 -1.71
CA TRP A 86 23.35 -9.04 -1.69
C TRP A 86 23.14 -9.68 -3.06
N LEU A 87 22.33 -9.05 -3.94
CA LEU A 87 22.00 -9.58 -5.27
C LEU A 87 22.71 -8.85 -6.44
N GLY A 88 23.59 -7.87 -6.17
CA GLY A 88 24.30 -7.15 -7.21
C GLY A 88 23.38 -6.41 -8.18
N ASP A 89 23.59 -6.58 -9.49
CA ASP A 89 22.83 -5.91 -10.55
C ASP A 89 21.34 -6.25 -10.54
N PHE A 90 20.99 -7.49 -10.17
CA PHE A 90 19.58 -7.89 -10.01
C PHE A 90 18.92 -7.16 -8.82
N GLY A 91 19.67 -6.96 -7.76
CA GLY A 91 19.22 -6.13 -6.62
C GLY A 91 18.97 -4.67 -7.01
N ALA A 92 19.85 -4.10 -7.85
CA ALA A 92 19.65 -2.75 -8.38
C ALA A 92 18.36 -2.63 -9.21
N PHE A 93 18.06 -3.62 -10.04
CA PHE A 93 16.81 -3.71 -10.79
C PHE A 93 15.59 -3.77 -9.85
N LEU A 94 15.64 -4.60 -8.80
CA LEU A 94 14.55 -4.70 -7.80
C LEU A 94 14.32 -3.39 -7.05
N VAL A 95 15.38 -2.67 -6.71
CA VAL A 95 15.29 -1.34 -6.05
C VAL A 95 14.69 -0.31 -7.00
N GLN A 96 15.07 -0.31 -8.27
CA GLN A 96 14.50 0.58 -9.28
C GLN A 96 13.00 0.34 -9.49
N TRP A 97 12.58 -0.92 -9.44
CA TRP A 97 11.18 -1.34 -9.58
C TRP A 97 10.48 -1.60 -8.24
N SER A 98 10.97 -1.02 -7.16
CA SER A 98 10.46 -1.26 -5.80
C SER A 98 8.97 -0.94 -5.65
N VAL A 99 8.48 0.16 -6.25
CA VAL A 99 7.07 0.55 -6.14
C VAL A 99 6.13 -0.43 -6.85
N PRO A 100 6.28 -0.73 -8.16
CA PRO A 100 5.42 -1.70 -8.82
C PRO A 100 5.54 -3.10 -8.22
N LEU A 101 6.73 -3.51 -7.79
CA LEU A 101 6.94 -4.80 -7.13
C LEU A 101 6.22 -4.87 -5.78
N SER A 102 6.23 -3.78 -5.01
CA SER A 102 5.51 -3.69 -3.73
C SER A 102 4.00 -3.79 -3.91
N ILE A 103 3.45 -3.22 -4.99
CA ILE A 103 2.03 -3.35 -5.33
C ILE A 103 1.69 -4.82 -5.59
N VAL A 104 2.51 -5.52 -6.38
CA VAL A 104 2.31 -6.95 -6.68
C VAL A 104 2.40 -7.79 -5.40
N LEU A 105 3.34 -7.50 -4.51
CA LEU A 105 3.49 -8.18 -3.21
C LEU A 105 2.35 -7.88 -2.24
N ALA A 106 1.74 -6.71 -2.32
CA ALA A 106 0.60 -6.35 -1.48
C ALA A 106 -0.68 -7.13 -1.86
N ILE A 107 -0.84 -7.54 -3.14
CA ILE A 107 -2.04 -8.26 -3.60
C ILE A 107 -2.31 -9.54 -2.79
N PRO A 108 -1.37 -10.51 -2.64
CA PRO A 108 -1.65 -11.72 -1.88
C PRO A 108 -1.94 -11.45 -0.40
N VAL A 109 -1.30 -10.46 0.20
CA VAL A 109 -1.58 -10.06 1.58
C VAL A 109 -3.00 -9.51 1.69
N MET A 110 -3.41 -8.65 0.77
CA MET A 110 -4.77 -8.10 0.77
C MET A 110 -5.83 -9.16 0.46
N LEU A 111 -5.52 -10.16 -0.37
CA LEU A 111 -6.39 -11.32 -0.58
C LEU A 111 -6.57 -12.12 0.72
N LEU A 112 -5.50 -12.37 1.46
CA LEU A 112 -5.57 -13.05 2.75
C LEU A 112 -6.40 -12.26 3.77
N VAL A 113 -6.20 -10.96 3.87
CA VAL A 113 -6.99 -10.07 4.73
C VAL A 113 -8.46 -10.10 4.34
N GLY A 114 -8.77 -9.99 3.04
CA GLY A 114 -10.15 -10.06 2.54
C GLY A 114 -10.83 -11.38 2.85
N VAL A 115 -10.16 -12.51 2.62
CA VAL A 115 -10.67 -13.86 2.94
C VAL A 115 -10.85 -14.05 4.45
N ALA A 116 -9.91 -13.55 5.26
CA ALA A 116 -10.01 -13.61 6.72
C ALA A 116 -11.21 -12.81 7.22
N MET A 117 -11.43 -11.61 6.69
CA MET A 117 -12.61 -10.81 7.02
C MET A 117 -13.91 -11.47 6.59
N GLU A 118 -13.96 -11.99 5.35
CA GLU A 118 -15.17 -12.65 4.84
C GLU A 118 -15.52 -13.87 5.70
N ARG A 119 -14.55 -14.76 5.93
CA ARG A 119 -14.81 -16.02 6.67
C ARG A 119 -14.98 -15.79 8.17
N GLY A 120 -14.26 -14.83 8.75
CA GLY A 120 -14.26 -14.57 10.19
C GLY A 120 -15.46 -13.75 10.66
N LEU A 121 -15.84 -12.73 9.90
CA LEU A 121 -16.86 -11.77 10.32
C LEU A 121 -18.08 -11.78 9.41
N ILE A 122 -17.91 -11.50 8.11
CA ILE A 122 -19.01 -11.22 7.21
C ILE A 122 -19.91 -12.45 7.05
N ARG A 123 -19.33 -13.64 6.93
CA ARG A 123 -20.06 -14.90 6.77
C ARG A 123 -20.98 -15.21 7.95
N PHE A 124 -20.61 -14.83 9.17
CA PHE A 124 -21.43 -15.04 10.36
C PHE A 124 -22.67 -14.14 10.36
N PHE A 125 -22.56 -12.92 9.80
CA PHE A 125 -23.63 -11.93 9.76
C PHE A 125 -24.45 -11.95 8.45
N TYR A 126 -24.11 -12.79 7.48
CA TYR A 126 -24.80 -12.86 6.16
C TYR A 126 -26.31 -13.18 6.27
N ARG A 127 -26.72 -13.85 7.37
CA ARG A 127 -28.13 -14.20 7.63
C ARG A 127 -28.83 -13.21 8.58
N ARG A 128 -28.17 -12.16 8.97
CA ARG A 128 -28.70 -11.15 9.89
C ARG A 128 -29.30 -9.97 9.15
N PRO A 129 -30.20 -9.18 9.79
CA PRO A 129 -30.76 -7.97 9.19
C PRO A 129 -29.67 -7.00 8.73
N HIS A 130 -29.93 -6.24 7.67
CA HIS A 130 -28.98 -5.29 7.07
C HIS A 130 -28.40 -4.28 8.08
N ALA A 131 -29.19 -3.88 9.08
CA ALA A 131 -28.73 -2.97 10.13
C ALA A 131 -27.57 -3.55 10.98
N GLU A 132 -27.63 -4.85 11.30
CA GLU A 132 -26.56 -5.52 12.04
C GLU A 132 -25.29 -5.65 11.20
N GLN A 133 -25.42 -5.90 9.91
CA GLN A 133 -24.29 -5.98 8.97
C GLN A 133 -23.56 -4.63 8.86
N ILE A 134 -24.31 -3.54 8.77
CA ILE A 134 -23.76 -2.17 8.76
C ILE A 134 -23.00 -1.90 10.07
N LEU A 135 -23.59 -2.23 11.21
CA LEU A 135 -22.98 -2.00 12.52
C LEU A 135 -21.66 -2.77 12.68
N VAL A 136 -21.61 -4.03 12.21
CA VAL A 136 -20.41 -4.86 12.27
C VAL A 136 -19.30 -4.31 11.37
N THR A 137 -19.60 -3.90 10.13
CA THR A 137 -18.61 -3.33 9.23
C THR A 137 -18.11 -1.97 9.72
N PHE A 138 -18.96 -1.19 10.40
CA PHE A 138 -18.56 0.05 11.05
C PHE A 138 -17.65 -0.20 12.26
N GLY A 139 -18.03 -1.15 13.13
CA GLY A 139 -17.18 -1.57 14.25
C GLY A 139 -15.82 -2.09 13.79
N LEU A 140 -15.79 -2.87 12.70
CA LEU A 140 -14.56 -3.34 12.10
C LEU A 140 -13.69 -2.20 11.55
N ALA A 141 -14.29 -1.20 10.91
CA ALA A 141 -13.58 -0.02 10.44
C ALA A 141 -12.86 0.72 11.58
N ILE A 142 -13.49 0.81 12.76
CA ILE A 142 -12.90 1.43 13.95
C ILE A 142 -11.73 0.59 14.49
N VAL A 143 -11.88 -0.73 14.52
CA VAL A 143 -10.82 -1.62 15.04
C VAL A 143 -9.59 -1.63 14.12
N MET A 144 -9.77 -1.39 12.83
CA MET A 144 -8.69 -1.38 11.82
C MET A 144 -7.98 -0.03 11.69
N GLN A 145 -8.44 1.03 12.34
CA GLN A 145 -7.79 2.35 12.41
C GLN A 145 -6.75 2.40 13.52
#